data_7af13fb87edb01496f546ee81b7a2406
#
_entry.id   7af13fb87edb01496f546ee81b7a2406
#
_cell.length_a   1.000
_cell.length_b   1.000
_cell.length_c   1.000
_cell.angle_alpha   90.00
_cell.angle_beta   90.00
_cell.angle_gamma   90.00
#
_symmetry.space_group_name_H-M   'P 1'
#
loop_
_entity.id
_entity.type
_entity.pdbx_description
1 polymer ?
#
loop_
_entity_poly.entity_id
_entity_poly.type
_entity_poly.pdbx_seq_one_letter_code
_entity_poly.pdbx_strand_id
1 'polypeptide(L)'
;MLFLLRISIIAISFLYFFRESFIAELAISFVPYIIWFCILALIIEIYLIIHESKRRTKHKSIIILLTILVTILTIWIWTLYCSEFFWFYNQNDTSIRLSDKNWIKVFYANILYKNTDYKSLEQKVVEENPDIVIMVEFSDEHEDEMKEFFKENYPYMNRNSRSTMLAWDVVFSKLPIKSATTTWIEWKWSRKYSYMQIECKDSDFKCENNFDLYVIHTAAPVSVENFEMRNNQLSQLWSDFKQSNPENPTIVIWDFNLSPWSYYYKKLVKNWNLKNALSYQSPNYTRSLLQQWIFRSHIDQLFISPKIQVSKVKIENLTWSDHRWFTFSIGITE
;
A
#
# COMPACT_ATOMS: atom_id res chain seq x y z
N MET A 1 -4.28 -9.58 34.56
CA MET A 1 -3.31 -8.96 33.61
C MET A 1 -2.39 -9.99 32.98
N LEU A 2 -1.58 -10.74 33.73
CA LEU A 2 -0.64 -11.75 33.19
C LEU A 2 -1.31 -12.84 32.34
N PHE A 3 -2.46 -13.36 32.78
CA PHE A 3 -3.23 -14.34 31.99
C PHE A 3 -3.66 -13.80 30.64
N LEU A 4 -4.13 -12.55 30.57
CA LEU A 4 -4.51 -11.90 29.31
C LEU A 4 -3.31 -11.70 28.39
N LEU A 5 -2.15 -11.29 28.93
CA LEU A 5 -0.91 -11.16 28.16
C LEU A 5 -0.53 -12.48 27.48
N ARG A 6 -0.56 -13.59 28.23
CA ARG A 6 -0.22 -14.92 27.72
C ARG A 6 -1.20 -15.42 26.65
N ILE A 7 -2.50 -15.20 26.86
CA ILE A 7 -3.49 -15.49 25.84
C ILE A 7 -3.25 -14.67 24.58
N SER A 8 -2.91 -13.38 24.69
CA SER A 8 -2.61 -12.53 23.54
C SER A 8 -1.39 -13.03 22.75
N ILE A 9 -0.32 -13.48 23.42
CA ILE A 9 0.85 -14.06 22.78
C ILE A 9 0.47 -15.34 22.00
N ILE A 10 -0.31 -16.22 22.60
CA ILE A 10 -0.79 -17.44 21.96
C ILE A 10 -1.66 -17.09 20.75
N ALA A 11 -2.60 -16.14 20.89
CA ALA A 11 -3.47 -15.69 19.80
C ALA A 11 -2.67 -15.12 18.63
N ILE A 12 -1.69 -14.26 18.89
CA ILE A 12 -0.80 -13.69 17.87
C ILE A 12 0.00 -14.81 17.17
N SER A 13 0.42 -15.84 17.90
CA SER A 13 1.08 -17.01 17.33
C SER A 13 0.16 -17.75 16.35
N PHE A 14 -1.09 -17.99 16.75
CA PHE A 14 -2.08 -18.60 15.87
C PHE A 14 -2.33 -17.78 14.61
N LEU A 15 -2.48 -16.46 14.74
CA LEU A 15 -2.68 -15.57 13.60
C LEU A 15 -1.56 -15.68 12.56
N TYR A 16 -0.31 -15.88 13.01
CA TYR A 16 0.80 -16.06 12.09
C TYR A 16 0.67 -17.34 11.25
N PHE A 17 0.16 -18.43 11.80
CA PHE A 17 -0.04 -19.68 11.06
C PHE A 17 -1.29 -19.66 10.17
N PHE A 18 -2.32 -18.93 10.54
CA PHE A 18 -3.58 -18.82 9.81
C PHE A 18 -3.71 -17.52 9.01
N ARG A 19 -2.59 -17.00 8.51
CA ARG A 19 -2.51 -15.70 7.83
C ARG A 19 -3.29 -15.59 6.51
N GLU A 20 -3.88 -16.68 6.04
CA GLU A 20 -4.83 -16.67 4.92
C GLU A 20 -6.25 -16.32 5.37
N SER A 21 -6.51 -16.28 6.68
CA SER A 21 -7.83 -15.97 7.21
C SER A 21 -8.07 -14.47 7.32
N PHE A 22 -9.33 -14.08 7.26
CA PHE A 22 -9.76 -12.68 7.40
C PHE A 22 -9.21 -11.99 8.66
N ILE A 23 -9.33 -12.67 9.83
CA ILE A 23 -8.90 -12.09 11.11
C ILE A 23 -7.37 -11.91 11.15
N ALA A 24 -6.63 -12.88 10.64
CA ALA A 24 -5.18 -12.80 10.60
C ALA A 24 -4.71 -11.70 9.63
N GLU A 25 -5.38 -11.53 8.50
CA GLU A 25 -5.11 -10.47 7.54
C GLU A 25 -5.26 -9.07 8.14
N LEU A 26 -6.32 -8.85 8.92
CA LEU A 26 -6.49 -7.58 9.65
C LEU A 26 -5.34 -7.34 10.63
N ALA A 27 -4.94 -8.36 11.40
CA ALA A 27 -3.88 -8.24 12.39
C ALA A 27 -2.50 -8.01 11.74
N ILE A 28 -2.19 -8.70 10.65
CA ILE A 28 -0.88 -8.63 9.99
C ILE A 28 -0.64 -7.26 9.32
N SER A 29 -1.69 -6.50 9.07
CA SER A 29 -1.57 -5.11 8.62
C SER A 29 -0.85 -4.22 9.65
N PHE A 30 -0.74 -4.67 10.89
CA PHE A 30 -0.16 -3.96 12.02
C PHE A 30 1.12 -4.63 12.56
N VAL A 31 1.88 -5.32 11.74
CA VAL A 31 3.15 -5.97 12.13
C VAL A 31 4.06 -5.10 12.99
N PRO A 32 4.31 -3.80 12.71
CA PRO A 32 5.13 -2.98 13.59
C PRO A 32 4.63 -2.93 15.04
N TYR A 33 3.31 -2.88 15.24
CA TYR A 33 2.70 -2.86 16.58
C TYR A 33 2.81 -4.22 17.27
N ILE A 34 2.71 -5.31 16.52
CA ILE A 34 2.93 -6.68 17.04
C ILE A 34 4.36 -6.83 17.53
N ILE A 35 5.34 -6.33 16.78
CA ILE A 35 6.77 -6.34 17.17
C ILE A 35 6.96 -5.59 18.51
N TRP A 36 6.41 -4.38 18.63
CA TRP A 36 6.49 -3.61 19.88
C TRP A 36 5.77 -4.28 21.04
N PHE A 37 4.60 -4.88 20.78
CA PHE A 37 3.88 -5.67 21.79
C PHE A 37 4.72 -6.85 22.28
N CYS A 38 5.40 -7.59 21.41
CA CYS A 38 6.29 -8.68 21.79
C CYS A 38 7.47 -8.21 22.64
N ILE A 39 8.08 -7.05 22.32
CA ILE A 39 9.15 -6.45 23.12
C ILE A 39 8.64 -6.14 24.53
N LEU A 40 7.49 -5.49 24.67
CA LEU A 40 6.89 -5.20 25.96
C LEU A 40 6.58 -6.47 26.74
N ALA A 41 6.03 -7.48 26.07
CA ALA A 41 5.73 -8.78 26.68
C ALA A 41 7.01 -9.45 27.21
N LEU A 42 8.10 -9.43 26.46
CA LEU A 42 9.41 -9.97 26.87
C LEU A 42 9.94 -9.27 28.14
N ILE A 43 9.84 -7.95 28.20
CA ILE A 43 10.25 -7.19 29.39
C ILE A 43 9.45 -7.64 30.63
N ILE A 44 8.13 -7.78 30.49
CA ILE A 44 7.24 -8.22 31.57
C ILE A 44 7.58 -9.66 31.99
N GLU A 45 7.76 -10.60 31.04
CA GLU A 45 8.07 -12.00 31.35
C GLU A 45 9.44 -12.14 32.05
N ILE A 46 10.46 -11.40 31.61
CA ILE A 46 11.77 -11.37 32.27
C ILE A 46 11.66 -10.85 33.70
N TYR A 47 10.93 -9.74 33.91
CA TYR A 47 10.66 -9.22 35.25
C TYR A 47 9.99 -10.26 36.14
N LEU A 48 9.01 -10.99 35.61
CA LEU A 48 8.29 -12.04 36.36
C LEU A 48 9.21 -13.22 36.72
N ILE A 49 10.10 -13.65 35.85
CA ILE A 49 11.07 -14.72 36.17
C ILE A 49 11.95 -14.27 37.33
N ILE A 50 12.47 -13.04 37.29
CA ILE A 50 13.32 -12.50 38.35
C ILE A 50 12.54 -12.37 39.67
N HIS A 51 11.31 -11.89 39.63
CA HIS A 51 10.47 -11.68 40.77
C HIS A 51 10.09 -13.01 41.44
N GLU A 52 9.56 -13.97 40.69
CA GLU A 52 9.18 -15.30 41.16
C GLU A 52 10.38 -16.10 41.66
N SER A 53 11.57 -15.88 41.11
CA SER A 53 12.79 -16.53 41.58
C SER A 53 13.12 -16.20 43.04
N LYS A 54 12.68 -15.03 43.53
CA LYS A 54 12.90 -14.56 44.90
C LYS A 54 11.80 -15.00 45.89
N ARG A 55 10.64 -15.49 45.40
CA ARG A 55 9.52 -15.93 46.26
C ARG A 55 9.73 -17.35 46.78
N ARG A 56 9.24 -17.62 47.99
CA ARG A 56 9.22 -18.96 48.62
C ARG A 56 7.78 -19.54 48.53
N THR A 57 7.34 -19.95 47.33
CA THR A 57 6.02 -20.54 47.11
C THR A 57 6.11 -22.01 46.75
N LYS A 58 5.11 -22.82 47.12
CA LYS A 58 5.06 -24.27 46.83
C LYS A 58 5.08 -24.61 45.35
N HIS A 59 4.58 -23.72 44.50
CA HIS A 59 4.48 -23.93 43.04
C HIS A 59 5.48 -23.10 42.23
N LYS A 60 6.51 -22.53 42.85
CA LYS A 60 7.53 -21.67 42.23
C LYS A 60 8.11 -22.26 40.95
N SER A 61 8.55 -23.51 41.00
CA SER A 61 9.22 -24.14 39.84
C SER A 61 8.30 -24.28 38.62
N ILE A 62 7.02 -24.58 38.86
CA ILE A 62 6.01 -24.70 37.79
C ILE A 62 5.74 -23.32 37.17
N ILE A 63 5.59 -22.28 37.99
CA ILE A 63 5.36 -20.91 37.52
C ILE A 63 6.56 -20.44 36.68
N ILE A 64 7.78 -20.64 37.14
CA ILE A 64 8.99 -20.28 36.44
C ILE A 64 9.06 -21.04 35.10
N LEU A 65 8.83 -22.36 35.12
CA LEU A 65 8.87 -23.16 33.88
C LEU A 65 7.85 -22.66 32.83
N LEU A 66 6.60 -22.42 33.25
CA LEU A 66 5.58 -21.89 32.35
C LEU A 66 5.95 -20.50 31.81
N THR A 67 6.54 -19.65 32.66
CA THR A 67 6.98 -18.32 32.22
C THR A 67 8.12 -18.43 31.20
N ILE A 68 9.09 -19.33 31.42
CA ILE A 68 10.17 -19.58 30.44
C ILE A 68 9.61 -20.08 29.11
N LEU A 69 8.66 -21.00 29.11
CA LEU A 69 8.05 -21.51 27.89
C LEU A 69 7.34 -20.40 27.09
N VAL A 70 6.60 -19.53 27.79
CA VAL A 70 5.95 -18.37 27.15
C VAL A 70 6.98 -17.39 26.62
N THR A 71 8.07 -17.14 27.35
CA THR A 71 9.17 -16.28 26.90
C THR A 71 9.80 -16.81 25.60
N ILE A 72 10.06 -18.11 25.54
CA ILE A 72 10.59 -18.77 24.33
C ILE A 72 9.62 -18.60 23.16
N LEU A 73 8.33 -18.82 23.38
CA LEU A 73 7.29 -18.61 22.36
C LEU A 73 7.27 -17.16 21.90
N THR A 74 7.35 -16.20 22.82
CA THR A 74 7.35 -14.77 22.49
C THR A 74 8.57 -14.39 21.64
N ILE A 75 9.77 -14.87 21.99
CA ILE A 75 11.00 -14.65 21.21
C ILE A 75 10.83 -15.21 19.80
N TRP A 76 10.31 -16.43 19.68
CA TRP A 76 10.12 -17.08 18.40
C TRP A 76 9.14 -16.30 17.51
N ILE A 77 7.99 -15.89 18.03
CA ILE A 77 7.00 -15.09 17.31
C ILE A 77 7.56 -13.72 16.94
N TRP A 78 8.25 -13.06 17.88
CA TRP A 78 8.93 -11.78 17.60
C TRP A 78 9.91 -11.91 16.44
N THR A 79 10.72 -12.97 16.41
CA THR A 79 11.67 -13.24 15.32
C THR A 79 10.97 -13.42 13.98
N LEU A 80 9.84 -14.15 13.95
CA LEU A 80 9.04 -14.34 12.74
C LEU A 80 8.49 -13.01 12.20
N TYR A 81 7.88 -12.19 13.04
CA TYR A 81 7.35 -10.88 12.61
C TYR A 81 8.46 -9.90 12.23
N CYS A 82 9.61 -9.92 12.91
CA CYS A 82 10.77 -9.15 12.51
C CYS A 82 11.28 -9.57 11.13
N SER A 83 11.36 -10.87 10.85
CA SER A 83 11.78 -11.36 9.53
C SER A 83 10.84 -10.90 8.42
N GLU A 84 9.53 -10.87 8.66
CA GLU A 84 8.53 -10.35 7.74
C GLU A 84 8.72 -8.86 7.49
N PHE A 85 8.90 -8.08 8.57
CA PHE A 85 9.12 -6.63 8.50
C PHE A 85 10.39 -6.30 7.70
N PHE A 86 11.51 -6.89 8.08
CA PHE A 86 12.78 -6.62 7.41
C PHE A 86 12.84 -7.18 5.99
N TRP A 87 12.12 -8.26 5.68
CA TRP A 87 12.02 -8.75 4.31
C TRP A 87 11.52 -7.66 3.36
N PHE A 88 10.53 -6.89 3.75
CA PHE A 88 10.00 -5.82 2.91
C PHE A 88 10.97 -4.65 2.76
N TYR A 89 11.56 -4.17 3.86
CA TYR A 89 12.42 -2.98 3.85
C TYR A 89 13.87 -3.24 3.42
N ASN A 90 14.32 -4.49 3.37
CA ASN A 90 15.66 -4.85 2.90
C ASN A 90 15.73 -5.18 1.41
N GLN A 91 14.68 -4.92 0.64
CA GLN A 91 14.76 -5.04 -0.80
C GLN A 91 15.69 -3.95 -1.35
N ASN A 92 16.42 -4.28 -2.42
CA ASN A 92 17.40 -3.37 -2.99
C ASN A 92 16.78 -2.03 -3.37
N ASP A 93 17.42 -0.95 -2.96
CA ASP A 93 17.06 0.40 -3.39
C ASP A 93 17.12 0.48 -4.92
N THR A 94 15.99 0.76 -5.54
CA THR A 94 15.89 0.98 -6.98
C THR A 94 15.83 2.45 -7.32
N SER A 95 15.90 3.35 -6.31
CA SER A 95 15.92 4.78 -6.54
C SER A 95 17.26 5.20 -7.15
N ILE A 96 17.18 6.00 -8.18
CA ILE A 96 18.34 6.57 -8.83
C ILE A 96 18.36 8.07 -8.54
N ARG A 97 19.54 8.63 -8.29
CA ARG A 97 19.70 10.08 -8.30
C ARG A 97 19.54 10.55 -9.75
N LEU A 98 18.48 11.28 -9.99
CA LEU A 98 18.14 11.78 -11.29
C LEU A 98 19.15 12.83 -11.72
N SER A 99 19.73 12.69 -12.91
CA SER A 99 20.34 13.80 -13.62
C SER A 99 19.21 14.69 -14.16
N ASP A 100 19.33 16.00 -14.05
CA ASP A 100 18.29 17.04 -14.15
C ASP A 100 17.48 17.14 -15.46
N LYS A 101 17.39 16.11 -16.27
CA LYS A 101 16.68 16.20 -17.56
C LYS A 101 15.87 14.92 -17.84
N ASN A 102 14.62 15.10 -18.15
CA ASN A 102 13.72 14.14 -18.81
C ASN A 102 12.91 13.17 -17.92
N TRP A 103 12.44 13.61 -16.76
CA TRP A 103 11.66 12.78 -15.88
C TRP A 103 10.20 13.22 -15.83
N ILE A 104 9.29 12.26 -15.88
CA ILE A 104 7.87 12.48 -15.73
C ILE A 104 7.55 12.45 -14.24
N LYS A 105 7.03 13.54 -13.70
CA LYS A 105 6.63 13.64 -12.30
C LYS A 105 5.20 13.16 -12.12
N VAL A 106 5.00 12.23 -11.21
CA VAL A 106 3.71 11.63 -10.88
C VAL A 106 3.29 12.00 -9.47
N PHE A 107 2.05 12.41 -9.30
CA PHE A 107 1.40 12.62 -8.02
C PHE A 107 0.31 11.55 -7.83
N TYR A 108 0.28 10.92 -6.66
CA TYR A 108 -0.74 9.93 -6.30
C TYR A 108 -1.36 10.26 -4.95
N ALA A 109 -2.68 10.14 -4.85
CA ALA A 109 -3.40 10.23 -3.60
C ALA A 109 -4.70 9.40 -3.61
N ASN A 110 -4.97 8.65 -2.55
CA ASN A 110 -6.34 8.33 -2.18
C ASN A 110 -6.88 9.55 -1.41
N ILE A 111 -7.81 10.27 -2.02
CA ILE A 111 -8.26 11.57 -1.51
C ILE A 111 -9.39 11.46 -0.51
N LEU A 112 -9.92 10.27 -0.28
CA LEU A 112 -11.13 9.97 0.50
C LEU A 112 -12.38 10.62 -0.13
N TYR A 113 -13.32 9.83 -0.63
CA TYR A 113 -14.49 10.30 -1.40
C TYR A 113 -15.39 11.33 -0.69
N LYS A 114 -15.27 11.44 0.64
CA LYS A 114 -15.97 12.44 1.47
C LYS A 114 -15.15 13.70 1.74
N ASN A 115 -13.94 13.81 1.19
CA ASN A 115 -13.10 14.98 1.36
C ASN A 115 -13.71 16.15 0.57
N THR A 116 -13.97 17.26 1.23
CA THR A 116 -14.52 18.48 0.63
C THR A 116 -13.53 19.64 0.59
N ASP A 117 -12.27 19.39 0.91
CA ASP A 117 -11.21 20.41 0.88
C ASP A 117 -10.54 20.46 -0.52
N TYR A 118 -11.33 20.75 -1.53
CA TYR A 118 -10.94 20.79 -2.93
C TYR A 118 -9.79 21.78 -3.17
N LYS A 119 -9.84 22.96 -2.51
CA LYS A 119 -8.81 23.98 -2.67
C LYS A 119 -7.45 23.54 -2.18
N SER A 120 -7.38 22.83 -1.05
CA SER A 120 -6.11 22.27 -0.57
C SER A 120 -5.59 21.19 -1.50
N LEU A 121 -6.45 20.39 -2.11
CA LEU A 121 -6.06 19.41 -3.13
C LEU A 121 -5.48 20.09 -4.37
N GLU A 122 -6.17 21.10 -4.92
CA GLU A 122 -5.68 21.89 -6.06
C GLU A 122 -4.35 22.55 -5.75
N GLN A 123 -4.25 23.23 -4.60
CA GLN A 123 -3.02 23.89 -4.16
C GLN A 123 -1.86 22.89 -4.08
N LYS A 124 -2.11 21.69 -3.56
CA LYS A 124 -1.07 20.66 -3.47
C LYS A 124 -0.62 20.19 -4.85
N VAL A 125 -1.52 20.02 -5.80
CA VAL A 125 -1.18 19.68 -7.19
C VAL A 125 -0.37 20.82 -7.83
N VAL A 126 -0.73 22.09 -7.59
CA VAL A 126 0.03 23.25 -8.09
C VAL A 126 1.44 23.30 -7.48
N GLU A 127 1.57 23.12 -6.16
CA GLU A 127 2.86 23.14 -5.47
C GLU A 127 3.82 22.04 -5.99
N GLU A 128 3.28 20.84 -6.20
CA GLU A 128 4.07 19.71 -6.72
C GLU A 128 4.29 19.77 -8.22
N ASN A 129 3.43 20.47 -8.97
CA ASN A 129 3.46 20.60 -10.43
C ASN A 129 3.78 19.27 -11.15
N PRO A 130 3.00 18.21 -10.95
CA PRO A 130 3.23 16.93 -11.59
C PRO A 130 2.82 16.96 -13.06
N ASP A 131 3.32 15.99 -13.82
CA ASP A 131 2.93 15.76 -15.21
C ASP A 131 1.74 14.81 -15.30
N ILE A 132 1.60 13.93 -14.31
CA ILE A 132 0.48 13.00 -14.17
C ILE A 132 -0.05 13.09 -12.73
N VAL A 133 -1.36 13.26 -12.59
CA VAL A 133 -2.09 13.24 -11.32
C VAL A 133 -2.98 12.02 -11.28
N ILE A 134 -2.84 11.21 -10.24
CA ILE A 134 -3.63 10.00 -10.01
C ILE A 134 -4.38 10.19 -8.70
N MET A 135 -5.70 10.19 -8.77
CA MET A 135 -6.56 10.27 -7.58
C MET A 135 -7.45 9.04 -7.50
N VAL A 136 -7.46 8.44 -6.33
CA VAL A 136 -8.32 7.30 -5.96
C VAL A 136 -9.39 7.81 -5.00
N GLU A 137 -10.57 7.23 -5.06
CA GLU A 137 -11.78 7.71 -4.37
C GLU A 137 -12.25 9.10 -4.84
N PHE A 138 -12.06 9.41 -6.09
CA PHE A 138 -12.57 10.63 -6.72
C PHE A 138 -14.07 10.50 -6.97
N SER A 139 -14.89 11.42 -6.45
CA SER A 139 -16.36 11.42 -6.56
C SER A 139 -16.88 12.40 -7.61
N ASP A 140 -18.18 12.34 -7.90
CA ASP A 140 -18.85 13.32 -8.77
C ASP A 140 -18.71 14.75 -8.23
N GLU A 141 -18.74 14.92 -6.90
CA GLU A 141 -18.57 16.23 -6.27
C GLU A 141 -17.15 16.77 -6.49
N HIS A 142 -16.12 15.91 -6.40
CA HIS A 142 -14.77 16.32 -6.76
C HIS A 142 -14.67 16.73 -8.22
N GLU A 143 -15.33 15.98 -9.13
CA GLU A 143 -15.33 16.34 -10.55
C GLU A 143 -15.99 17.70 -10.78
N ASP A 144 -17.14 17.97 -10.17
CA ASP A 144 -17.85 19.24 -10.33
C ASP A 144 -17.05 20.44 -9.79
N GLU A 145 -16.44 20.30 -8.62
CA GLU A 145 -15.73 21.39 -7.95
C GLU A 145 -14.32 21.66 -8.54
N MET A 146 -13.64 20.61 -9.05
CA MET A 146 -12.26 20.73 -9.53
C MET A 146 -12.16 20.70 -11.07
N LYS A 147 -13.27 20.63 -11.78
CA LYS A 147 -13.33 20.45 -13.23
C LYS A 147 -12.55 21.51 -14.01
N GLU A 148 -12.76 22.79 -13.69
CA GLU A 148 -12.12 23.90 -14.41
C GLU A 148 -10.60 23.86 -14.17
N PHE A 149 -10.17 23.62 -12.94
CA PHE A 149 -8.75 23.48 -12.59
C PHE A 149 -8.06 22.39 -13.42
N PHE A 150 -8.66 21.19 -13.48
CA PHE A 150 -8.04 20.10 -14.23
C PHE A 150 -8.10 20.32 -15.73
N LYS A 151 -9.18 20.86 -16.27
CA LYS A 151 -9.32 21.17 -17.68
C LYS A 151 -8.27 22.18 -18.19
N GLU A 152 -7.93 23.17 -17.36
CA GLU A 152 -6.94 24.19 -17.70
C GLU A 152 -5.51 23.65 -17.65
N ASN A 153 -5.19 22.72 -16.71
CA ASN A 153 -3.83 22.29 -16.42
C ASN A 153 -3.48 20.91 -17.01
N TYR A 154 -4.46 20.06 -17.30
CA TYR A 154 -4.28 18.68 -17.76
C TYR A 154 -5.20 18.35 -18.93
N PRO A 155 -4.70 18.43 -20.17
CA PRO A 155 -5.52 18.25 -21.38
C PRO A 155 -6.06 16.83 -21.58
N TYR A 156 -5.46 15.84 -20.91
CA TYR A 156 -5.84 14.43 -21.06
C TYR A 156 -6.34 13.84 -19.75
N MET A 157 -7.39 13.01 -19.85
CA MET A 157 -7.98 12.28 -18.74
C MET A 157 -8.36 10.87 -19.19
N ASN A 158 -8.25 9.89 -18.29
CA ASN A 158 -8.52 8.48 -18.60
C ASN A 158 -9.99 8.15 -18.80
N ARG A 159 -10.90 9.11 -18.68
CA ARG A 159 -12.32 8.85 -18.75
C ARG A 159 -13.10 10.01 -19.41
N ASN A 160 -14.10 9.62 -20.19
CA ASN A 160 -14.93 10.56 -20.95
C ASN A 160 -16.35 10.72 -20.41
N SER A 161 -16.75 9.97 -19.36
CA SER A 161 -18.10 9.99 -18.79
C SER A 161 -18.11 9.72 -17.30
N ARG A 162 -19.08 10.29 -16.58
CA ARG A 162 -19.30 10.04 -15.15
C ARG A 162 -19.63 8.57 -14.90
N SER A 163 -19.21 8.09 -13.77
CA SER A 163 -19.54 6.75 -13.28
C SER A 163 -20.85 6.80 -12.48
N THR A 164 -21.55 5.69 -12.44
CA THR A 164 -22.67 5.48 -11.51
C THR A 164 -22.21 5.06 -10.11
N MET A 165 -20.91 4.97 -9.88
CA MET A 165 -20.33 4.62 -8.58
C MET A 165 -20.11 5.87 -7.73
N LEU A 166 -20.10 5.70 -6.41
CA LEU A 166 -19.86 6.78 -5.45
C LEU A 166 -18.46 7.41 -5.59
N ALA A 167 -17.48 6.62 -6.03
CA ALA A 167 -16.12 7.08 -6.22
C ALA A 167 -15.38 6.16 -7.19
N TRP A 168 -14.32 6.67 -7.81
CA TRP A 168 -13.52 5.97 -8.83
C TRP A 168 -12.06 6.42 -8.84
N ASP A 169 -11.26 5.80 -9.72
CA ASP A 169 -9.90 6.23 -10.01
C ASP A 169 -9.91 7.18 -11.20
N VAL A 170 -9.23 8.28 -11.09
CA VAL A 170 -9.04 9.24 -12.18
C VAL A 170 -7.57 9.51 -12.40
N VAL A 171 -7.19 9.66 -13.65
CA VAL A 171 -5.85 10.08 -14.06
C VAL A 171 -5.98 11.30 -14.94
N PHE A 172 -5.35 12.39 -14.52
CA PHE A 172 -5.18 13.59 -15.30
C PHE A 172 -3.73 13.65 -15.78
N SER A 173 -3.50 14.00 -17.04
CA SER A 173 -2.18 13.94 -17.63
C SER A 173 -1.92 15.14 -18.54
N LYS A 174 -0.68 15.65 -18.49
CA LYS A 174 -0.14 16.58 -19.49
C LYS A 174 0.33 15.82 -20.73
N LEU A 175 0.60 14.50 -20.59
CA LEU A 175 0.98 13.63 -21.71
C LEU A 175 -0.26 13.00 -22.34
N PRO A 176 -0.23 12.75 -23.66
CA PRO A 176 -1.33 12.07 -24.36
C PRO A 176 -1.62 10.69 -23.78
N ILE A 177 -2.90 10.38 -23.61
CA ILE A 177 -3.40 9.05 -23.28
C ILE A 177 -3.89 8.39 -24.57
N LYS A 178 -3.11 7.44 -25.10
CA LYS A 178 -3.42 6.77 -26.36
C LYS A 178 -4.61 5.83 -26.26
N SER A 179 -4.72 5.12 -25.16
CA SER A 179 -5.85 4.23 -24.88
C SER A 179 -6.11 4.21 -23.39
N ALA A 180 -7.38 4.13 -23.01
CA ALA A 180 -7.79 3.95 -21.65
C ALA A 180 -8.96 2.98 -21.57
N THR A 181 -8.86 2.01 -20.66
CA THR A 181 -9.92 1.04 -20.38
C THR A 181 -10.09 0.86 -18.90
N THR A 182 -11.34 0.64 -18.47
CA THR A 182 -11.64 0.22 -17.09
C THR A 182 -12.16 -1.19 -17.15
N THR A 183 -11.47 -2.10 -16.48
CA THR A 183 -11.86 -3.49 -16.39
C THR A 183 -12.70 -3.73 -15.14
N TRP A 184 -13.78 -4.48 -15.29
CA TRP A 184 -14.74 -4.78 -14.23
C TRP A 184 -14.68 -6.25 -13.85
N ILE A 185 -15.04 -6.55 -12.61
CA ILE A 185 -15.32 -7.90 -12.15
C ILE A 185 -16.82 -8.10 -12.24
N GLU A 186 -17.28 -9.18 -12.88
CA GLU A 186 -18.70 -9.50 -13.02
C GLU A 186 -19.42 -9.62 -11.68
N TRP A 187 -18.71 -10.06 -10.64
CA TRP A 187 -19.26 -10.22 -9.32
C TRP A 187 -19.34 -8.87 -8.58
N LYS A 188 -20.55 -8.44 -8.29
CA LYS A 188 -20.89 -7.22 -7.54
C LYS A 188 -20.41 -5.90 -8.16
N TRP A 189 -20.22 -5.83 -9.47
CA TRP A 189 -19.91 -4.59 -10.20
C TRP A 189 -18.68 -3.85 -9.64
N SER A 190 -17.74 -4.56 -9.07
CA SER A 190 -16.53 -3.94 -8.56
C SER A 190 -15.49 -3.76 -9.65
N ARG A 191 -14.85 -2.60 -9.68
CA ARG A 191 -13.74 -2.34 -10.59
C ARG A 191 -12.59 -3.27 -10.30
N LYS A 192 -11.93 -3.69 -11.36
CA LYS A 192 -10.71 -4.47 -11.28
C LYS A 192 -9.50 -3.56 -11.29
N TYR A 193 -9.40 -2.75 -12.32
CA TYR A 193 -8.37 -1.73 -12.49
C TYR A 193 -8.72 -0.80 -13.66
N SER A 194 -8.08 0.38 -13.66
CA SER A 194 -8.00 1.26 -14.82
C SER A 194 -6.63 1.07 -15.49
N TYR A 195 -6.63 0.75 -16.76
CA TYR A 195 -5.44 0.63 -17.60
C TYR A 195 -5.38 1.74 -18.61
N MET A 196 -4.20 2.29 -18.84
CA MET A 196 -3.95 3.25 -19.91
C MET A 196 -2.55 3.14 -20.43
N GLN A 197 -2.39 3.44 -21.72
CA GLN A 197 -1.10 3.64 -22.35
C GLN A 197 -0.82 5.12 -22.46
N ILE A 198 0.26 5.57 -21.83
CA ILE A 198 0.73 6.95 -21.86
C ILE A 198 1.71 7.09 -23.01
N GLU A 199 1.46 8.07 -23.86
CA GLU A 199 2.26 8.34 -25.05
C GLU A 199 3.35 9.36 -24.72
N CYS A 200 4.59 9.00 -25.01
CA CYS A 200 5.75 9.84 -24.74
C CYS A 200 6.37 10.42 -26.01
N LYS A 201 6.33 9.66 -27.10
CA LYS A 201 7.19 9.84 -28.28
C LYS A 201 7.03 11.16 -29.01
N ASP A 202 5.84 11.78 -28.94
CA ASP A 202 5.51 13.03 -29.63
C ASP A 202 5.23 14.19 -28.67
N SER A 203 5.59 14.03 -27.41
CA SER A 203 5.41 15.06 -26.39
C SER A 203 6.68 15.90 -26.22
N ASP A 204 6.54 17.11 -25.71
CA ASP A 204 7.68 17.94 -25.29
C ASP A 204 8.49 17.29 -24.14
N PHE A 205 7.97 16.17 -23.62
CA PHE A 205 8.65 15.31 -22.66
C PHE A 205 9.62 14.39 -23.39
N LYS A 206 10.87 14.42 -22.97
CA LYS A 206 11.95 13.64 -23.61
C LYS A 206 11.95 12.18 -23.12
N CYS A 207 10.87 11.45 -23.31
CA CYS A 207 10.82 10.00 -23.15
C CYS A 207 10.65 9.35 -24.52
N GLU A 208 11.47 8.35 -24.79
CA GLU A 208 11.54 7.71 -26.11
C GLU A 208 10.49 6.61 -26.30
N ASN A 209 9.97 6.07 -25.22
CA ASN A 209 9.05 4.95 -25.22
C ASN A 209 7.76 5.24 -24.45
N ASN A 210 6.64 4.79 -25.00
CA ASN A 210 5.37 4.76 -24.30
C ASN A 210 5.45 3.80 -23.11
N PHE A 211 4.61 4.02 -22.11
CA PHE A 211 4.51 3.13 -20.96
C PHE A 211 3.07 2.81 -20.58
N ASP A 212 2.90 1.67 -19.94
CA ASP A 212 1.61 1.20 -19.45
C ASP A 212 1.43 1.63 -17.99
N LEU A 213 0.30 2.27 -17.70
CA LEU A 213 -0.09 2.69 -16.35
C LEU A 213 -1.34 1.93 -15.91
N TYR A 214 -1.23 1.22 -14.81
CA TYR A 214 -2.35 0.57 -14.13
C TYR A 214 -2.63 1.27 -12.81
N VAL A 215 -3.87 1.71 -12.64
CA VAL A 215 -4.36 2.29 -11.39
C VAL A 215 -5.41 1.35 -10.82
N ILE A 216 -5.26 1.01 -9.55
CA ILE A 216 -6.06 -0.03 -8.94
C ILE A 216 -6.51 0.41 -7.55
N HIS A 217 -7.77 0.14 -7.22
CA HIS A 217 -8.34 0.29 -5.90
C HIS A 217 -9.14 -0.96 -5.56
N THR A 218 -8.65 -1.75 -4.63
CA THR A 218 -9.32 -2.99 -4.23
C THR A 218 -10.29 -2.76 -3.07
N ALA A 219 -11.20 -3.71 -2.86
CA ALA A 219 -12.15 -3.64 -1.76
C ALA A 219 -11.42 -3.61 -0.41
N ALA A 220 -11.80 -2.66 0.46
CA ALA A 220 -11.30 -2.62 1.83
C ALA A 220 -11.83 -3.83 2.63
N PRO A 221 -10.96 -4.63 3.27
CA PRO A 221 -11.35 -5.87 3.95
C PRO A 221 -12.01 -5.60 5.32
N VAL A 222 -13.08 -4.80 5.32
CA VAL A 222 -13.84 -4.46 6.55
C VAL A 222 -14.87 -5.52 6.92
N SER A 223 -15.11 -6.51 6.04
CA SER A 223 -15.98 -7.66 6.26
C SER A 223 -15.39 -8.88 5.56
N VAL A 224 -15.86 -10.07 5.92
CA VAL A 224 -15.46 -11.32 5.24
C VAL A 224 -15.76 -11.25 3.75
N GLU A 225 -16.91 -10.70 3.38
CA GLU A 225 -17.33 -10.54 2.01
C GLU A 225 -16.38 -9.62 1.20
N ASN A 226 -16.03 -8.47 1.76
CA ASN A 226 -15.07 -7.57 1.13
C ASN A 226 -13.66 -8.16 1.05
N PHE A 227 -13.27 -8.94 2.05
CA PHE A 227 -12.01 -9.69 2.04
C PHE A 227 -11.96 -10.71 0.89
N GLU A 228 -13.03 -11.47 0.67
CA GLU A 228 -13.14 -12.39 -0.45
C GLU A 228 -13.18 -11.67 -1.79
N MET A 229 -13.91 -10.57 -1.89
CA MET A 229 -13.96 -9.73 -3.07
C MET A 229 -12.57 -9.21 -3.44
N ARG A 230 -11.83 -8.64 -2.49
CA ARG A 230 -10.45 -8.19 -2.69
C ARG A 230 -9.55 -9.31 -3.19
N ASN A 231 -9.63 -10.49 -2.58
CA ASN A 231 -8.79 -11.63 -2.96
C ASN A 231 -9.12 -12.12 -4.38
N ASN A 232 -10.38 -12.08 -4.78
CA ASN A 232 -10.80 -12.35 -6.16
C ASN A 232 -10.26 -11.28 -7.13
N GLN A 233 -10.31 -9.99 -6.76
CA GLN A 233 -9.69 -8.91 -7.54
C GLN A 233 -8.20 -9.17 -7.77
N LEU A 234 -7.45 -9.51 -6.71
CA LEU A 234 -6.03 -9.83 -6.78
C LEU A 234 -5.73 -11.03 -7.68
N SER A 235 -6.55 -12.07 -7.61
CA SER A 235 -6.39 -13.30 -8.42
C SER A 235 -6.61 -13.03 -9.91
N GLN A 236 -7.63 -12.27 -10.26
CA GLN A 236 -7.92 -11.91 -11.65
C GLN A 236 -6.87 -10.96 -12.22
N LEU A 237 -6.45 -9.97 -11.44
CA LEU A 237 -5.38 -9.09 -11.80
C LEU A 237 -4.09 -9.86 -12.12
N TRP A 238 -3.74 -10.83 -11.28
CA TRP A 238 -2.59 -11.71 -11.54
C TRP A 238 -2.71 -12.45 -12.85
N SER A 239 -3.91 -12.96 -13.16
CA SER A 239 -4.18 -13.64 -14.44
C SER A 239 -3.95 -12.71 -15.65
N ASP A 240 -4.43 -11.46 -15.55
CA ASP A 240 -4.32 -10.49 -16.64
C ASP A 240 -2.87 -10.04 -16.85
N PHE A 241 -2.14 -9.76 -15.77
CA PHE A 241 -0.72 -9.41 -15.86
C PHE A 241 0.15 -10.54 -16.41
N LYS A 242 -0.21 -11.78 -16.16
CA LYS A 242 0.48 -12.94 -16.75
C LYS A 242 0.27 -13.02 -18.28
N GLN A 243 -0.86 -12.51 -18.76
CA GLN A 243 -1.21 -12.52 -20.19
C GLN A 243 -0.75 -11.23 -20.91
N SER A 244 -0.49 -10.13 -20.17
CA SER A 244 0.02 -8.90 -20.74
C SER A 244 1.48 -9.06 -21.18
N ASN A 245 1.87 -8.32 -22.21
CA ASN A 245 3.25 -8.39 -22.71
C ASN A 245 4.21 -7.68 -21.72
N PRO A 246 5.13 -8.40 -21.08
CA PRO A 246 6.04 -7.83 -20.09
C PRO A 246 7.14 -6.93 -20.70
N GLU A 247 7.17 -6.75 -22.03
CA GLU A 247 8.17 -5.95 -22.71
C GLU A 247 7.94 -4.44 -22.61
N ASN A 248 6.71 -4.01 -22.37
CA ASN A 248 6.40 -2.61 -22.18
C ASN A 248 6.86 -2.10 -20.81
N PRO A 249 7.46 -0.88 -20.75
CA PRO A 249 7.65 -0.20 -19.48
C PRO A 249 6.31 -0.07 -18.75
N THR A 250 6.22 -0.55 -17.51
CA THR A 250 4.94 -0.68 -16.81
C THR A 250 5.04 -0.12 -15.40
N ILE A 251 4.03 0.67 -15.02
CA ILE A 251 3.80 1.20 -13.67
C ILE A 251 2.47 0.66 -13.17
N VAL A 252 2.47 0.15 -11.96
CA VAL A 252 1.26 -0.25 -11.25
C VAL A 252 1.21 0.51 -9.94
N ILE A 253 0.24 1.41 -9.82
CA ILE A 253 0.04 2.21 -8.63
C ILE A 253 -1.30 1.85 -8.00
N TRP A 254 -1.33 1.76 -6.66
CA TRP A 254 -2.38 0.99 -6.06
C TRP A 254 -2.69 1.33 -4.60
N ASP A 255 -3.98 1.49 -4.29
CA ASP A 255 -4.50 1.21 -2.96
C ASP A 255 -4.95 -0.25 -2.88
N PHE A 256 -4.07 -1.09 -2.39
CA PHE A 256 -4.33 -2.53 -2.27
C PHE A 256 -5.30 -2.88 -1.14
N ASN A 257 -5.52 -1.97 -0.22
CA ASN A 257 -6.12 -2.34 1.06
C ASN A 257 -5.45 -3.61 1.68
N LEU A 258 -4.14 -3.73 1.47
CA LEU A 258 -3.34 -4.91 1.73
C LEU A 258 -1.92 -4.52 2.14
N SER A 259 -1.49 -4.95 3.29
CA SER A 259 -0.12 -4.67 3.75
C SER A 259 0.93 -5.54 3.05
N PRO A 260 2.20 -5.10 2.96
CA PRO A 260 3.28 -5.91 2.38
C PRO A 260 3.56 -7.22 3.13
N TRP A 261 3.11 -7.32 4.36
CA TRP A 261 3.30 -8.51 5.21
C TRP A 261 2.22 -9.55 5.02
N SER A 262 1.16 -9.23 4.29
CA SER A 262 0.06 -10.12 3.96
C SER A 262 0.52 -11.34 3.17
N TYR A 263 -0.14 -12.48 3.41
CA TYR A 263 0.02 -13.67 2.61
C TYR A 263 -0.32 -13.42 1.13
N TYR A 264 -1.40 -12.70 0.87
CA TYR A 264 -1.88 -12.40 -0.47
C TYR A 264 -0.96 -11.46 -1.22
N TYR A 265 -0.37 -10.47 -0.54
CA TYR A 265 0.66 -9.61 -1.12
C TYR A 265 1.87 -10.42 -1.58
N LYS A 266 2.41 -11.28 -0.73
CA LYS A 266 3.56 -12.11 -1.07
C LYS A 266 3.28 -13.07 -2.22
N LYS A 267 2.08 -13.67 -2.24
CA LYS A 267 1.63 -14.52 -3.34
C LYS A 267 1.56 -13.76 -4.65
N LEU A 268 1.09 -12.52 -4.61
CA LEU A 268 0.99 -11.63 -5.77
C LEU A 268 2.39 -11.30 -6.33
N VAL A 269 3.26 -10.72 -5.51
CA VAL A 269 4.58 -10.22 -5.97
C VAL A 269 5.56 -11.33 -6.34
N LYS A 270 5.43 -12.52 -5.77
CA LYS A 270 6.28 -13.67 -6.09
C LYS A 270 6.31 -14.02 -7.58
N ASN A 271 5.21 -13.75 -8.27
CA ASN A 271 5.00 -14.13 -9.66
C ASN A 271 5.07 -12.94 -10.63
N TRP A 272 5.34 -11.75 -10.12
CA TRP A 272 5.45 -10.55 -10.91
C TRP A 272 6.92 -10.20 -11.17
N ASN A 273 7.25 -9.88 -12.42
CA ASN A 273 8.54 -9.27 -12.75
C ASN A 273 8.49 -7.75 -12.51
N LEU A 274 7.90 -7.33 -11.39
CA LEU A 274 7.79 -5.95 -10.97
C LEU A 274 8.47 -5.77 -9.62
N LYS A 275 9.08 -4.61 -9.39
CA LYS A 275 9.68 -4.21 -8.13
C LYS A 275 8.81 -3.19 -7.43
N ASN A 276 8.66 -3.32 -6.11
CA ASN A 276 7.98 -2.31 -5.33
C ASN A 276 8.93 -1.15 -5.02
N ALA A 277 8.66 0.02 -5.57
CA ALA A 277 9.49 1.21 -5.40
C ALA A 277 9.37 1.86 -4.00
N LEU A 278 8.46 1.39 -3.15
CA LEU A 278 8.33 1.85 -1.77
C LEU A 278 9.03 0.92 -0.76
N SER A 279 9.49 -0.25 -1.18
CA SER A 279 10.03 -1.29 -0.28
C SER A 279 11.29 -0.87 0.47
N TYR A 280 12.12 -0.01 -0.11
CA TYR A 280 13.38 0.46 0.49
C TYR A 280 13.23 1.78 1.27
N GLN A 281 12.06 2.41 1.24
CA GLN A 281 11.81 3.63 2.00
C GLN A 281 11.83 3.30 3.50
N SER A 282 12.36 4.20 4.33
CA SER A 282 12.20 4.15 5.80
C SER A 282 10.78 3.79 6.16
N PRO A 283 10.52 3.15 7.33
CA PRO A 283 9.19 2.67 7.68
C PRO A 283 8.15 3.78 7.58
N ASN A 284 7.71 4.04 6.37
CA ASN A 284 6.66 4.97 6.02
C ASN A 284 5.35 4.21 5.98
N TYR A 285 4.35 4.78 6.56
CA TYR A 285 2.98 4.32 6.38
C TYR A 285 2.32 5.17 5.29
N THR A 286 1.34 4.60 4.62
CA THR A 286 0.56 5.32 3.60
C THR A 286 -0.86 5.61 4.05
N ARG A 287 -1.34 4.92 5.09
CA ARG A 287 -2.64 5.14 5.71
C ARG A 287 -2.56 5.09 7.23
N SER A 288 -3.39 5.85 7.91
CA SER A 288 -3.58 5.76 9.35
C SER A 288 -5.05 5.93 9.73
N LEU A 289 -5.52 5.11 10.66
CA LEU A 289 -6.79 5.37 11.34
C LEU A 289 -6.62 6.60 12.24
N LEU A 290 -7.71 7.33 12.47
CA LEU A 290 -7.73 8.53 13.30
C LEU A 290 -6.75 9.64 12.84
N GLN A 291 -6.82 10.00 11.55
CA GLN A 291 -6.14 11.15 11.00
C GLN A 291 -4.66 11.23 11.41
N GLN A 292 -3.92 10.14 11.15
CA GLN A 292 -2.45 10.08 11.22
C GLN A 292 -1.82 9.83 12.60
N TRP A 293 -2.59 9.61 13.67
CA TRP A 293 -2.01 9.45 14.99
C TRP A 293 -1.70 8.00 15.36
N ILE A 294 -2.62 7.07 15.10
CA ILE A 294 -2.48 5.67 15.51
C ILE A 294 -2.92 4.70 14.40
N PHE A 295 -2.59 3.42 14.55
CA PHE A 295 -2.93 2.35 13.63
C PHE A 295 -2.47 2.62 12.18
N ARG A 296 -1.21 2.96 12.07
CA ARG A 296 -0.53 3.22 10.79
C ARG A 296 -0.35 1.93 10.02
N SER A 297 -0.73 1.93 8.74
CA SER A 297 -0.57 0.80 7.84
C SER A 297 0.07 1.24 6.53
N HIS A 298 0.66 0.30 5.80
CA HIS A 298 1.27 0.51 4.51
C HIS A 298 0.46 -0.26 3.48
N ILE A 299 -0.54 0.38 2.88
CA ILE A 299 -1.50 -0.29 1.97
C ILE A 299 -1.49 0.26 0.56
N ASP A 300 -0.97 1.46 0.34
CA ASP A 300 -0.71 1.98 -0.99
C ASP A 300 0.66 1.51 -1.46
N GLN A 301 0.78 1.10 -2.72
CA GLN A 301 1.97 0.49 -3.29
C GLN A 301 2.28 1.09 -4.66
N LEU A 302 3.56 1.07 -5.02
CA LEU A 302 4.06 1.49 -6.33
C LEU A 302 4.96 0.39 -6.90
N PHE A 303 4.50 -0.30 -7.92
CA PHE A 303 5.29 -1.29 -8.63
C PHE A 303 5.75 -0.78 -9.99
N ILE A 304 6.98 -1.13 -10.35
CA ILE A 304 7.61 -0.74 -11.61
C ILE A 304 8.25 -1.95 -12.28
N SER A 305 8.18 -1.96 -13.61
CA SER A 305 8.94 -2.92 -14.42
C SER A 305 10.44 -2.59 -14.44
N PRO A 306 11.32 -3.53 -14.81
CA PRO A 306 12.77 -3.29 -14.88
C PRO A 306 13.20 -2.12 -15.78
N LYS A 307 12.39 -1.77 -16.78
CA LYS A 307 12.63 -0.66 -17.69
C LYS A 307 12.25 0.72 -17.11
N ILE A 308 11.66 0.77 -15.93
CA ILE A 308 11.31 2.02 -15.26
C ILE A 308 12.32 2.30 -14.13
N GLN A 309 12.85 3.50 -14.15
CA GLN A 309 13.63 4.07 -13.06
C GLN A 309 12.73 5.03 -12.25
N VAL A 310 12.91 5.08 -10.95
CA VAL A 310 12.11 5.93 -10.05
C VAL A 310 13.03 6.76 -9.16
N SER A 311 12.69 8.04 -8.98
CA SER A 311 13.32 8.89 -7.96
C SER A 311 12.95 8.41 -6.55
N LYS A 312 13.61 8.97 -5.54
CA LYS A 312 13.17 8.83 -4.15
C LYS A 312 11.72 9.34 -4.04
N VAL A 313 10.85 8.50 -3.52
CA VAL A 313 9.44 8.85 -3.32
C VAL A 313 9.30 9.79 -2.13
N LYS A 314 8.61 10.91 -2.32
CA LYS A 314 8.23 11.84 -1.26
C LYS A 314 6.83 11.46 -0.78
N ILE A 315 6.65 11.18 0.50
CA ILE A 315 5.37 10.79 1.11
C ILE A 315 5.01 11.80 2.20
N GLU A 316 3.85 12.43 2.10
CA GLU A 316 3.38 13.44 3.05
C GLU A 316 1.88 13.27 3.38
N ASN A 317 1.45 13.96 4.41
CA ASN A 317 0.07 13.91 4.87
C ASN A 317 -0.86 14.68 3.91
N LEU A 318 -2.05 14.13 3.68
CA LEU A 318 -3.12 14.82 2.96
C LEU A 318 -4.17 15.33 3.96
N THR A 319 -4.56 16.58 3.83
CA THR A 319 -5.59 17.18 4.67
C THR A 319 -6.93 16.46 4.41
N TRP A 320 -7.61 16.07 5.48
CA TRP A 320 -8.92 15.41 5.48
C TRP A 320 -8.97 14.02 4.81
N SER A 321 -7.82 13.41 4.50
CA SER A 321 -7.75 12.00 4.12
C SER A 321 -7.08 11.18 5.23
N ASP A 322 -7.48 9.92 5.37
CA ASP A 322 -6.78 8.95 6.22
C ASP A 322 -5.58 8.33 5.48
N HIS A 323 -5.41 8.62 4.18
CA HIS A 323 -4.25 8.29 3.39
C HIS A 323 -3.25 9.44 3.29
N ARG A 324 -2.00 9.10 2.97
CA ARG A 324 -0.95 10.04 2.61
C ARG A 324 -0.81 10.06 1.10
N TRP A 325 -0.55 11.26 0.54
CA TRP A 325 -0.15 11.37 -0.85
C TRP A 325 1.33 11.12 -1.03
N PHE A 326 1.73 10.76 -2.23
CA PHE A 326 3.14 10.68 -2.58
C PHE A 326 3.42 11.14 -4.00
N THR A 327 4.64 11.68 -4.20
CA THR A 327 5.17 12.03 -5.50
C THR A 327 6.48 11.31 -5.77
N PHE A 328 6.70 11.05 -7.03
CA PHE A 328 7.93 10.46 -7.55
C PHE A 328 8.11 10.90 -9.00
N SER A 329 9.33 10.78 -9.50
CA SER A 329 9.60 10.98 -10.92
C SER A 329 10.06 9.66 -11.53
N ILE A 330 9.66 9.43 -12.78
CA ILE A 330 10.00 8.23 -13.52
C ILE A 330 10.83 8.57 -14.75
N GLY A 331 11.79 7.71 -15.05
CA GLY A 331 12.51 7.65 -16.32
C GLY A 331 12.32 6.29 -16.95
N ILE A 332 12.25 6.26 -18.26
CA ILE A 332 12.14 5.03 -19.04
C ILE A 332 13.52 4.75 -19.66
N THR A 333 14.04 3.56 -19.38
CA THR A 333 15.30 3.07 -19.96
C THR A 333 15.01 2.27 -21.23
N GLU A 334 15.96 2.26 -22.16
CA GLU A 334 15.91 1.42 -23.35
C GLU A 334 15.81 -0.08 -23.05
#